data_625ca01d9c0f1a90a8f638ff9ac9bc9d
#
_entry.id   625ca01d9c0f1a90a8f638ff9ac9bc9d
#
_cell.length_a   1.000
_cell.length_b   1.000
_cell.length_c   1.000
_cell.angle_alpha   90.00
_cell.angle_beta   90.00
_cell.angle_gamma   90.00
#
_symmetry.space_group_name_H-M   'P 1'
#
loop_
_entity.id
_entity.type
_entity.pdbx_description
1 polymer ?
#
loop_
_entity_poly.entity_id
_entity_poly.type
_entity_poly.pdbx_seq_one_letter_code
_entity_poly.pdbx_strand_id
1 'polypeptide(L)'
;TFQGSNTPIAALGALILWFGWFGFNGGANGAMDIKIPLILINTFLSASFGLIFSSMMGILVLKKPEPLFMITGPLAGLVSITASCAYVDPSDAIVIGSIGGIISGSTIVLLEKIKIDDVVSAIPVHLASGIWGTIAVALFGNFEMMGVEKTRLEQLFIQLIGIGSIGSFCFFGSYIIFKIINSFFPLRVGKIEEELGLNISEHNASTDTHELLEVLTKQAKSEDYSNRAPQDPFTDSGIIGTQYNVLM
;
A
#
# COMPACT_ATOMS: atom_id res chain seq x y z
N THR A 1 -16.25 5.84 0.66
CA THR A 1 -15.02 5.12 0.32
C THR A 1 -15.39 3.80 -0.31
N PHE A 2 -14.85 3.50 -1.49
CA PHE A 2 -15.01 2.19 -2.12
C PHE A 2 -14.09 1.20 -1.41
N GLN A 3 -14.62 0.01 -1.12
CA GLN A 3 -13.81 -1.06 -0.53
C GLN A 3 -12.90 -1.69 -1.59
N GLY A 4 -11.72 -2.17 -1.18
CA GLY A 4 -10.84 -2.93 -2.06
C GLY A 4 -11.52 -4.18 -2.60
N SER A 5 -11.31 -4.47 -3.89
CA SER A 5 -12.03 -5.53 -4.60
C SER A 5 -11.66 -6.95 -4.15
N ASN A 6 -10.41 -7.18 -3.75
CA ASN A 6 -9.92 -8.53 -3.40
C ASN A 6 -8.75 -8.49 -2.42
N THR A 7 -9.07 -8.60 -1.13
CA THR A 7 -8.08 -8.64 -0.04
C THR A 7 -7.10 -9.82 -0.13
N PRO A 8 -7.52 -11.07 -0.45
CA PRO A 8 -6.58 -12.18 -0.64
C PRO A 8 -5.55 -11.94 -1.75
N ILE A 9 -5.94 -11.38 -2.88
CA ILE A 9 -5.00 -11.05 -3.97
C ILE A 9 -4.05 -9.93 -3.54
N ALA A 10 -4.54 -8.92 -2.82
CA ALA A 10 -3.70 -7.85 -2.27
C ALA A 10 -2.66 -8.40 -1.28
N ALA A 11 -3.07 -9.33 -0.40
CA ALA A 11 -2.15 -10.00 0.53
C ALA A 11 -1.10 -10.84 -0.21
N LEU A 12 -1.50 -11.58 -1.25
CA LEU A 12 -0.56 -12.32 -2.10
C LEU A 12 0.44 -11.36 -2.76
N GLY A 13 -0.03 -10.22 -3.28
CA GLY A 13 0.83 -9.19 -3.86
C GLY A 13 1.87 -8.67 -2.86
N ALA A 14 1.46 -8.40 -1.61
CA ALA A 14 2.37 -7.99 -0.55
C ALA A 14 3.43 -9.05 -0.20
N LEU A 15 3.06 -10.33 -0.19
CA LEU A 15 4.02 -11.43 0.03
C LEU A 15 5.02 -11.56 -1.13
N ILE A 16 4.58 -11.40 -2.37
CA ILE A 16 5.46 -11.38 -3.55
C ILE A 16 6.42 -10.19 -3.47
N LEU A 17 5.95 -9.02 -3.10
CA LEU A 17 6.79 -7.83 -2.88
C LEU A 17 7.80 -8.07 -1.75
N TRP A 18 7.38 -8.67 -0.63
CA TRP A 18 8.29 -9.01 0.47
C TRP A 18 9.40 -9.95 0.00
N PHE A 19 9.03 -11.01 -0.71
CA PHE A 19 10.02 -11.93 -1.28
C PHE A 19 10.97 -11.21 -2.25
N GLY A 20 10.45 -10.39 -3.16
CA GLY A 20 11.24 -9.59 -4.08
C GLY A 20 12.19 -8.61 -3.38
N TRP A 21 11.83 -8.15 -2.17
CA TRP A 21 12.63 -7.18 -1.41
C TRP A 21 13.95 -7.75 -0.89
N PHE A 22 14.03 -9.06 -0.68
CA PHE A 22 15.31 -9.72 -0.41
C PHE A 22 16.27 -9.56 -1.60
N GLY A 23 15.77 -9.72 -2.81
CA GLY A 23 16.54 -9.46 -4.03
C GLY A 23 16.86 -7.97 -4.19
N PHE A 24 15.93 -7.08 -3.86
CA PHE A 24 16.14 -5.64 -3.94
C PHE A 24 17.26 -5.17 -2.99
N ASN A 25 17.17 -5.48 -1.71
CA ASN A 25 18.18 -5.08 -0.71
C ASN A 25 19.48 -5.85 -0.89
N GLY A 26 19.43 -7.15 -1.12
CA GLY A 26 20.63 -7.97 -1.34
C GLY A 26 21.35 -7.60 -2.63
N GLY A 27 20.60 -7.36 -3.71
CA GLY A 27 21.15 -6.95 -5.01
C GLY A 27 21.77 -5.54 -4.97
N ALA A 28 21.22 -4.63 -4.17
CA ALA A 28 21.77 -3.28 -3.99
C ALA A 28 23.21 -3.28 -3.38
N ASN A 29 23.62 -4.37 -2.71
CA ASN A 29 25.00 -4.53 -2.24
C ASN A 29 26.03 -4.63 -3.40
N GLY A 30 25.59 -4.98 -4.60
CA GLY A 30 26.42 -5.06 -5.80
C GLY A 30 27.38 -6.26 -5.86
N ALA A 31 27.48 -7.05 -4.81
CA ALA A 31 28.32 -8.25 -4.74
C ALA A 31 27.69 -9.29 -3.80
N MET A 32 27.94 -10.56 -4.09
CA MET A 32 27.61 -11.68 -3.19
C MET A 32 28.76 -11.87 -2.19
N ASP A 33 28.69 -11.14 -1.11
CA ASP A 33 29.73 -11.13 -0.07
C ASP A 33 29.17 -11.46 1.33
N ILE A 34 30.01 -11.34 2.35
CA ILE A 34 29.68 -11.65 3.74
C ILE A 34 28.58 -10.75 4.34
N LYS A 35 28.22 -9.63 3.70
CA LYS A 35 27.18 -8.73 4.17
C LYS A 35 25.77 -9.23 3.82
N ILE A 36 25.63 -10.08 2.80
CA ILE A 36 24.31 -10.54 2.32
C ILE A 36 23.48 -11.18 3.44
N PRO A 37 23.98 -12.10 4.28
CA PRO A 37 23.18 -12.66 5.37
C PRO A 37 22.63 -11.59 6.33
N LEU A 38 23.43 -10.58 6.68
CA LEU A 38 23.01 -9.48 7.55
C LEU A 38 21.89 -8.67 6.88
N ILE A 39 22.05 -8.31 5.60
CA ILE A 39 21.05 -7.57 4.82
C ILE A 39 19.72 -8.33 4.80
N LEU A 40 19.74 -9.63 4.55
CA LEU A 40 18.53 -10.46 4.48
C LEU A 40 17.85 -10.59 5.85
N ILE A 41 18.63 -10.79 6.93
CA ILE A 41 18.09 -10.86 8.29
C ILE A 41 17.46 -9.52 8.68
N ASN A 42 18.13 -8.40 8.46
CA ASN A 42 17.63 -7.07 8.78
C ASN A 42 16.34 -6.76 7.98
N THR A 43 16.32 -7.12 6.71
CA THR A 43 15.14 -6.99 5.85
C THR A 43 13.95 -7.78 6.39
N PHE A 44 14.18 -9.05 6.77
CA PHE A 44 13.15 -9.91 7.34
C PHE A 44 12.62 -9.40 8.68
N LEU A 45 13.51 -9.03 9.59
CA LEU A 45 13.14 -8.54 10.93
C LEU A 45 12.34 -7.25 10.84
N SER A 46 12.80 -6.29 10.05
CA SER A 46 12.09 -5.02 9.88
C SER A 46 10.70 -5.20 9.29
N ALA A 47 10.53 -6.05 8.28
CA ALA A 47 9.22 -6.38 7.72
C ALA A 47 8.30 -7.03 8.74
N SER A 48 8.81 -8.02 9.50
CA SER A 48 8.04 -8.75 10.51
C SER A 48 7.56 -7.83 11.63
N PHE A 49 8.42 -6.96 12.13
CA PHE A 49 8.05 -6.01 13.18
C PHE A 49 7.21 -4.86 12.64
N GLY A 50 7.38 -4.45 11.40
CA GLY A 50 6.46 -3.55 10.70
C GLY A 50 5.04 -4.10 10.64
N LEU A 51 4.88 -5.39 10.30
CA LEU A 51 3.60 -6.11 10.32
C LEU A 51 2.96 -6.07 11.72
N ILE A 52 3.72 -6.44 12.75
CA ILE A 52 3.22 -6.51 14.14
C ILE A 52 2.73 -5.14 14.60
N PHE A 53 3.56 -4.12 14.49
CA PHE A 53 3.25 -2.80 15.03
C PHE A 53 2.20 -2.04 14.22
N SER A 54 2.15 -2.20 12.90
CA SER A 54 1.05 -1.66 12.10
C SER A 54 -0.27 -2.35 12.45
N SER A 55 -0.29 -3.68 12.58
CA SER A 55 -1.48 -4.43 13.00
C SER A 55 -1.97 -4.01 14.39
N MET A 56 -1.05 -3.81 15.33
CA MET A 56 -1.39 -3.29 16.66
C MET A 56 -2.03 -1.90 16.58
N MET A 57 -1.49 -1.00 15.74
CA MET A 57 -2.09 0.31 15.50
C MET A 57 -3.51 0.20 14.97
N GLY A 58 -3.75 -0.68 13.99
CA GLY A 58 -5.09 -0.94 13.45
C GLY A 58 -6.06 -1.39 14.56
N ILE A 59 -5.65 -2.36 15.37
CA ILE A 59 -6.48 -2.86 16.49
C ILE A 59 -6.74 -1.76 17.53
N LEU A 60 -5.75 -0.94 17.89
CA LEU A 60 -5.90 0.13 18.87
C LEU A 60 -6.89 1.21 18.40
N VAL A 61 -6.85 1.56 17.11
CA VAL A 61 -7.70 2.62 16.56
C VAL A 61 -9.09 2.11 16.20
N LEU A 62 -9.18 0.98 15.49
CA LEU A 62 -10.44 0.46 14.94
C LEU A 62 -11.14 -0.54 15.87
N LYS A 63 -10.48 -0.96 16.95
CA LYS A 63 -10.96 -1.98 17.90
C LYS A 63 -11.23 -3.35 17.28
N LYS A 64 -10.71 -3.61 16.09
CA LYS A 64 -10.80 -4.88 15.37
C LYS A 64 -9.57 -5.04 14.47
N PRO A 65 -9.18 -6.28 14.14
CA PRO A 65 -8.16 -6.53 13.13
C PRO A 65 -8.66 -6.00 11.75
N GLU A 66 -7.82 -5.25 11.07
CA GLU A 66 -8.12 -4.74 9.73
C GLU A 66 -7.04 -5.18 8.75
N PRO A 67 -7.40 -5.92 7.68
CA PRO A 67 -6.43 -6.47 6.73
C PRO A 67 -5.51 -5.43 6.10
N LEU A 68 -5.97 -4.20 5.89
CA LEU A 68 -5.16 -3.13 5.31
C LEU A 68 -3.87 -2.89 6.11
N PHE A 69 -3.97 -2.81 7.45
CA PHE A 69 -2.80 -2.62 8.32
C PHE A 69 -1.86 -3.83 8.30
N MET A 70 -2.41 -5.05 8.13
CA MET A 70 -1.63 -6.28 8.04
C MET A 70 -0.89 -6.39 6.72
N ILE A 71 -1.46 -5.87 5.63
CA ILE A 71 -0.87 -5.89 4.29
C ILE A 71 0.19 -4.79 4.16
N THR A 72 -0.09 -3.59 4.65
CA THR A 72 0.80 -2.43 4.50
C THR A 72 1.95 -2.42 5.50
N GLY A 73 1.74 -3.01 6.69
CA GLY A 73 2.74 -3.04 7.75
C GLY A 73 4.09 -3.63 7.36
N PRO A 74 4.14 -4.85 6.80
CA PRO A 74 5.42 -5.42 6.36
C PRO A 74 6.08 -4.58 5.28
N LEU A 75 5.32 -4.02 4.33
CA LEU A 75 5.87 -3.15 3.29
C LEU A 75 6.47 -1.87 3.89
N ALA A 76 5.81 -1.29 4.89
CA ALA A 76 6.35 -0.13 5.62
C ALA A 76 7.68 -0.46 6.35
N GLY A 77 7.78 -1.64 6.95
CA GLY A 77 9.02 -2.15 7.54
C GLY A 77 10.12 -2.32 6.50
N LEU A 78 9.80 -2.91 5.35
CA LEU A 78 10.74 -3.09 4.22
C LEU A 78 11.27 -1.74 3.72
N VAL A 79 10.40 -0.78 3.48
CA VAL A 79 10.79 0.57 3.05
C VAL A 79 11.68 1.24 4.09
N SER A 80 11.31 1.14 5.38
CA SER A 80 12.05 1.77 6.48
C SER A 80 13.48 1.28 6.63
N ILE A 81 13.75 -0.01 6.36
CA ILE A 81 15.08 -0.60 6.52
C ILE A 81 15.95 -0.46 5.27
N THR A 82 15.36 -0.22 4.11
CA THR A 82 16.04 -0.30 2.81
C THR A 82 17.33 0.52 2.75
N ALA A 83 17.33 1.73 3.29
CA ALA A 83 18.50 2.62 3.25
C ALA A 83 19.64 2.19 4.22
N SER A 84 19.33 1.41 5.25
CA SER A 84 20.26 1.08 6.33
C SER A 84 20.53 -0.41 6.52
N CYS A 85 19.87 -1.29 5.76
CA CYS A 85 19.90 -2.74 5.97
C CYS A 85 21.30 -3.37 6.03
N ALA A 86 22.29 -2.79 5.34
CA ALA A 86 23.68 -3.24 5.31
C ALA A 86 24.56 -2.65 6.43
N TYR A 87 24.04 -1.71 7.22
CA TYR A 87 24.81 -0.85 8.12
C TYR A 87 24.23 -0.75 9.53
N VAL A 88 23.26 -1.58 9.89
CA VAL A 88 22.64 -1.62 11.22
C VAL A 88 22.67 -3.03 11.79
N ASP A 89 22.63 -3.14 13.11
CA ASP A 89 22.50 -4.41 13.77
C ASP A 89 21.02 -4.94 13.70
N PRO A 90 20.82 -6.27 13.84
CA PRO A 90 19.48 -6.86 13.84
C PRO A 90 18.51 -6.26 14.86
N SER A 91 19.00 -5.85 16.03
CA SER A 91 18.21 -5.14 17.05
C SER A 91 17.70 -3.80 16.55
N ASP A 92 18.51 -3.05 15.82
CA ASP A 92 18.13 -1.77 15.25
C ASP A 92 17.11 -1.95 14.12
N ALA A 93 17.27 -3.00 13.31
CA ALA A 93 16.31 -3.34 12.27
C ALA A 93 14.89 -3.62 12.83
N ILE A 94 14.80 -4.25 14.01
CA ILE A 94 13.55 -4.44 14.75
C ILE A 94 12.94 -3.08 15.11
N VAL A 95 13.71 -2.17 15.68
CA VAL A 95 13.25 -0.84 16.08
C VAL A 95 12.80 -0.02 14.86
N ILE A 96 13.62 -0.01 13.81
CA ILE A 96 13.33 0.72 12.57
C ILE A 96 12.01 0.23 11.94
N GLY A 97 11.83 -1.09 11.84
CA GLY A 97 10.60 -1.69 11.31
C GLY A 97 9.38 -1.40 12.17
N SER A 98 9.53 -1.49 13.51
CA SER A 98 8.45 -1.20 14.46
C SER A 98 7.92 0.24 14.31
N ILE A 99 8.84 1.21 14.28
CA ILE A 99 8.49 2.62 14.10
C ILE A 99 7.89 2.85 12.70
N GLY A 100 8.44 2.22 11.65
CA GLY A 100 7.89 2.27 10.30
C GLY A 100 6.44 1.78 10.24
N GLY A 101 6.13 0.67 10.91
CA GLY A 101 4.77 0.14 11.03
C GLY A 101 3.81 1.09 11.75
N ILE A 102 4.26 1.72 12.85
CA ILE A 102 3.47 2.73 13.58
C ILE A 102 3.22 3.97 12.71
N ILE A 103 4.25 4.47 12.03
CA ILE A 103 4.14 5.63 11.15
C ILE A 103 3.15 5.34 10.01
N SER A 104 3.28 4.20 9.35
CA SER A 104 2.36 3.78 8.29
C SER A 104 0.92 3.71 8.79
N GLY A 105 0.68 2.98 9.88
CA GLY A 105 -0.66 2.86 10.47
C GLY A 105 -1.25 4.21 10.90
N SER A 106 -0.44 5.09 11.50
CA SER A 106 -0.87 6.44 11.86
C SER A 106 -1.21 7.31 10.65
N THR A 107 -0.43 7.17 9.57
CA THR A 107 -0.65 7.90 8.32
C THR A 107 -1.93 7.45 7.61
N ILE A 108 -2.25 6.14 7.60
CA ILE A 108 -3.52 5.63 7.08
C ILE A 108 -4.70 6.35 7.78
N VAL A 109 -4.70 6.35 9.11
CA VAL A 109 -5.75 7.00 9.90
C VAL A 109 -5.83 8.50 9.64
N LEU A 110 -4.68 9.16 9.45
CA LEU A 110 -4.63 10.58 9.14
C LEU A 110 -5.24 10.88 7.77
N LEU A 111 -4.87 10.12 6.73
CA LEU A 111 -5.38 10.30 5.36
C LEU A 111 -6.90 10.12 5.30
N GLU A 112 -7.43 9.13 6.00
CA GLU A 112 -8.88 8.93 6.11
C GLU A 112 -9.58 10.16 6.75
N LYS A 113 -9.01 10.71 7.83
CA LYS A 113 -9.57 11.89 8.50
C LYS A 113 -9.58 13.13 7.62
N ILE A 114 -8.54 13.34 6.83
CA ILE A 114 -8.44 14.48 5.89
C ILE A 114 -9.06 14.17 4.52
N LYS A 115 -9.67 12.98 4.36
CA LYS A 115 -10.40 12.55 3.16
C LYS A 115 -9.53 12.50 1.90
N ILE A 116 -8.26 12.12 2.05
CA ILE A 116 -7.38 11.79 0.93
C ILE A 116 -7.54 10.31 0.63
N ASP A 117 -7.92 10.01 -0.61
CA ASP A 117 -8.05 8.64 -1.09
C ASP A 117 -6.70 8.13 -1.61
N ASP A 118 -6.15 7.13 -0.93
CA ASP A 118 -4.92 6.44 -1.29
C ASP A 118 -5.19 4.94 -1.34
N VAL A 119 -5.68 4.48 -2.48
CA VAL A 119 -6.22 3.13 -2.70
C VAL A 119 -5.23 2.02 -2.35
N VAL A 120 -3.93 2.25 -2.58
CA VAL A 120 -2.87 1.26 -2.35
C VAL A 120 -1.97 1.60 -1.17
N SER A 121 -2.33 2.62 -0.39
CA SER A 121 -1.54 3.12 0.75
C SER A 121 -0.11 3.50 0.37
N ALA A 122 0.07 4.10 -0.82
CA ALA A 122 1.38 4.53 -1.31
C ALA A 122 2.01 5.61 -0.41
N ILE A 123 1.21 6.56 0.09
CA ILE A 123 1.68 7.62 0.99
C ILE A 123 2.15 7.05 2.33
N PRO A 124 1.37 6.22 3.07
CA PRO A 124 1.81 5.61 4.32
C PRO A 124 3.07 4.76 4.17
N VAL A 125 3.08 3.89 3.15
CA VAL A 125 4.15 2.89 2.96
C VAL A 125 5.42 3.54 2.39
N HIS A 126 5.31 4.31 1.31
CA HIS A 126 6.50 4.78 0.60
C HIS A 126 6.94 6.18 1.05
N LEU A 127 6.04 7.14 1.20
CA LEU A 127 6.42 8.49 1.60
C LEU A 127 6.74 8.56 3.09
N ALA A 128 5.78 8.21 3.96
CA ALA A 128 5.95 8.39 5.40
C ALA A 128 7.04 7.45 5.97
N SER A 129 6.99 6.16 5.62
CA SER A 129 8.00 5.20 6.07
C SER A 129 9.34 5.40 5.37
N GLY A 130 9.37 5.92 4.13
CA GLY A 130 10.61 6.27 3.43
C GLY A 130 11.34 7.47 4.05
N ILE A 131 10.60 8.51 4.45
CA ILE A 131 11.16 9.62 5.23
C ILE A 131 11.77 9.10 6.53
N TRP A 132 11.05 8.25 7.25
CA TRP A 132 11.56 7.61 8.47
C TRP A 132 12.81 6.77 8.19
N GLY A 133 12.80 5.89 7.19
CA GLY A 133 13.94 5.04 6.83
C GLY A 133 15.19 5.86 6.45
N THR A 134 15.01 7.00 5.79
CA THR A 134 16.09 7.92 5.46
C THR A 134 16.67 8.57 6.72
N ILE A 135 15.83 8.99 7.66
CA ILE A 135 16.26 9.53 8.97
C ILE A 135 16.96 8.44 9.80
N ALA A 136 16.45 7.20 9.76
CA ALA A 136 17.01 6.07 10.49
C ALA A 136 18.48 5.80 10.16
N VAL A 137 18.93 6.09 8.94
CA VAL A 137 20.36 6.00 8.56
C VAL A 137 21.23 6.85 9.47
N ALA A 138 20.81 8.07 9.77
CA ALA A 138 21.59 8.96 10.65
C ALA A 138 21.51 8.54 12.13
N LEU A 139 20.39 7.94 12.55
CA LEU A 139 20.16 7.58 13.95
C LEU A 139 20.81 6.24 14.34
N PHE A 140 20.72 5.24 13.47
CA PHE A 140 21.10 3.85 13.75
C PHE A 140 22.30 3.37 12.93
N GLY A 141 22.61 4.01 11.78
CA GLY A 141 23.67 3.57 10.90
C GLY A 141 25.03 3.50 11.59
N ASN A 142 25.78 2.43 11.30
CA ASN A 142 27.18 2.28 11.70
C ASN A 142 28.06 3.04 10.69
N PHE A 143 28.57 4.21 11.10
CA PHE A 143 29.31 5.12 10.22
C PHE A 143 30.68 4.58 9.81
N GLU A 144 31.29 3.74 10.64
CA GLU A 144 32.51 3.06 10.28
C GLU A 144 32.28 2.08 9.11
N MET A 145 31.24 1.27 9.19
CA MET A 145 30.85 0.37 8.09
C MET A 145 30.44 1.12 6.82
N MET A 146 29.89 2.32 6.97
CA MET A 146 29.50 3.20 5.86
C MET A 146 30.69 3.95 5.25
N GLY A 147 31.86 3.98 5.91
CA GLY A 147 32.99 4.79 5.50
C GLY A 147 32.72 6.31 5.61
N VAL A 148 31.89 6.73 6.56
CA VAL A 148 31.46 8.12 6.72
C VAL A 148 32.13 8.74 7.94
N GLU A 149 32.96 9.76 7.71
CA GLU A 149 33.63 10.54 8.75
C GLU A 149 32.80 11.78 9.13
N LYS A 150 31.61 11.56 9.68
CA LYS A 150 30.64 12.62 10.06
C LYS A 150 30.06 12.33 11.43
N THR A 151 29.59 13.38 12.09
CA THR A 151 28.75 13.24 13.29
C THR A 151 27.33 12.82 12.91
N ARG A 152 26.60 12.22 13.85
CA ARG A 152 25.18 11.85 13.63
C ARG A 152 24.32 13.06 13.26
N LEU A 153 24.61 14.22 13.83
CA LEU A 153 23.88 15.46 13.55
C LEU A 153 24.13 15.96 12.12
N GLU A 154 25.37 15.96 11.66
CA GLU A 154 25.72 16.31 10.28
C GLU A 154 25.06 15.35 9.28
N GLN A 155 25.09 14.05 9.57
CA GLN A 155 24.43 13.06 8.73
C GLN A 155 22.90 13.27 8.71
N LEU A 156 22.29 13.60 9.84
CA LEU A 156 20.86 13.91 9.89
C LEU A 156 20.52 15.13 9.02
N PHE A 157 21.31 16.20 9.07
CA PHE A 157 21.12 17.36 8.20
C PHE A 157 21.19 17.00 6.71
N ILE A 158 22.16 16.15 6.34
CA ILE A 158 22.30 15.68 4.96
C ILE A 158 21.05 14.91 4.53
N GLN A 159 20.54 14.00 5.38
CA GLN A 159 19.31 13.25 5.09
C GLN A 159 18.10 14.17 4.96
N LEU A 160 17.95 15.16 5.83
CA LEU A 160 16.85 16.14 5.75
C LEU A 160 16.90 17.00 4.47
N ILE A 161 18.09 17.42 4.06
CA ILE A 161 18.29 18.12 2.78
C ILE A 161 17.90 17.20 1.61
N GLY A 162 18.32 15.94 1.65
CA GLY A 162 17.96 14.94 0.64
C GLY A 162 16.44 14.73 0.56
N ILE A 163 15.77 14.53 1.70
CA ILE A 163 14.31 14.39 1.79
C ILE A 163 13.62 15.62 1.21
N GLY A 164 14.04 16.82 1.61
CA GLY A 164 13.44 18.07 1.13
C GLY A 164 13.64 18.27 -0.36
N SER A 165 14.85 18.06 -0.86
CA SER A 165 15.18 18.27 -2.28
C SER A 165 14.47 17.26 -3.19
N ILE A 166 14.59 15.96 -2.89
CA ILE A 166 13.97 14.90 -3.68
C ILE A 166 12.43 14.97 -3.55
N GLY A 167 11.92 15.17 -2.35
CA GLY A 167 10.49 15.31 -2.10
C GLY A 167 9.88 16.48 -2.88
N SER A 168 10.52 17.64 -2.86
CA SER A 168 10.08 18.81 -3.62
C SER A 168 10.15 18.55 -5.13
N PHE A 169 11.25 17.98 -5.62
CA PHE A 169 11.39 17.65 -7.04
C PHE A 169 10.31 16.68 -7.50
N CYS A 170 10.10 15.59 -6.77
CA CYS A 170 9.08 14.60 -7.11
C CYS A 170 7.67 15.18 -7.04
N PHE A 171 7.35 15.94 -5.99
CA PHE A 171 6.02 16.53 -5.82
C PHE A 171 5.69 17.52 -6.93
N PHE A 172 6.53 18.55 -7.12
CA PHE A 172 6.27 19.57 -8.14
C PHE A 172 6.41 19.04 -9.56
N GLY A 173 7.38 18.13 -9.80
CA GLY A 173 7.55 17.49 -11.09
C GLY A 173 6.33 16.66 -11.48
N SER A 174 5.87 15.77 -10.59
CA SER A 174 4.67 14.97 -10.82
C SER A 174 3.42 15.84 -10.96
N TYR A 175 3.27 16.88 -10.13
CA TYR A 175 2.13 17.77 -10.21
C TYR A 175 2.04 18.49 -11.58
N ILE A 176 3.17 19.00 -12.07
CA ILE A 176 3.23 19.67 -13.39
C ILE A 176 2.90 18.64 -14.49
N ILE A 177 3.53 17.48 -14.47
CA ILE A 177 3.32 16.43 -15.48
C ILE A 177 1.85 16.00 -15.50
N PHE A 178 1.26 15.70 -14.36
CA PHE A 178 -0.15 15.30 -14.28
C PHE A 178 -1.09 16.43 -14.72
N LYS A 179 -0.78 17.67 -14.41
CA LYS A 179 -1.57 18.83 -14.92
C LYS A 179 -1.51 18.91 -16.46
N ILE A 180 -0.34 18.72 -17.05
CA ILE A 180 -0.16 18.72 -18.51
C ILE A 180 -0.95 17.57 -19.11
N ILE A 181 -0.79 16.34 -18.61
CA ILE A 181 -1.51 15.17 -19.13
C ILE A 181 -3.03 15.38 -19.01
N ASN A 182 -3.51 15.84 -17.86
CA ASN A 182 -4.94 16.05 -17.62
C ASN A 182 -5.56 17.15 -18.53
N SER A 183 -4.74 18.04 -19.10
CA SER A 183 -5.24 19.02 -20.06
C SER A 183 -5.54 18.43 -21.44
N PHE A 184 -4.90 17.31 -21.79
CA PHE A 184 -5.11 16.58 -23.06
C PHE A 184 -5.99 15.37 -22.88
N PHE A 185 -5.84 14.66 -21.77
CA PHE A 185 -6.55 13.43 -21.44
C PHE A 185 -7.04 13.52 -19.99
N PRO A 186 -8.35 13.61 -19.74
CA PRO A 186 -8.89 13.62 -18.38
C PRO A 186 -8.42 12.38 -17.62
N LEU A 187 -7.71 12.59 -16.50
CA LEU A 187 -7.19 11.49 -15.66
C LEU A 187 -8.27 10.88 -14.76
N ARG A 188 -9.41 11.54 -14.62
CA ARG A 188 -10.53 11.03 -13.83
C ARG A 188 -11.77 10.94 -14.71
N VAL A 189 -12.44 9.82 -14.63
CA VAL A 189 -13.73 9.57 -15.29
C VAL A 189 -14.85 10.45 -14.70
N GLY A 190 -15.93 10.59 -15.44
CA GLY A 190 -17.12 11.30 -14.97
C GLY A 190 -17.78 10.61 -13.76
N LYS A 191 -18.58 11.34 -12.98
CA LYS A 191 -19.26 10.80 -11.80
C LYS A 191 -20.14 9.58 -12.11
N ILE A 192 -20.85 9.61 -13.24
CA ILE A 192 -21.72 8.51 -13.66
C ILE A 192 -20.89 7.26 -13.98
N GLU A 193 -19.77 7.42 -14.65
CA GLU A 193 -18.84 6.34 -14.98
C GLU A 193 -18.18 5.76 -13.73
N GLU A 194 -17.83 6.62 -12.75
CA GLU A 194 -17.29 6.21 -11.45
C GLU A 194 -18.32 5.41 -10.63
N GLU A 195 -19.61 5.79 -10.68
CA GLU A 195 -20.71 5.09 -10.03
C GLU A 195 -21.05 3.74 -10.71
N LEU A 196 -20.96 3.67 -12.04
CA LEU A 196 -21.14 2.44 -12.81
C LEU A 196 -19.98 1.45 -12.65
N GLY A 197 -18.78 1.96 -12.31
CA GLY A 197 -17.56 1.20 -12.19
C GLY A 197 -16.73 1.17 -13.48
N LEU A 198 -15.41 1.22 -13.33
CA LEU A 198 -14.46 1.36 -14.45
C LEU A 198 -14.43 0.14 -15.37
N ASN A 199 -14.71 -1.05 -14.86
CA ASN A 199 -14.79 -2.25 -15.69
C ASN A 199 -15.85 -2.13 -16.79
N ILE A 200 -16.96 -1.46 -16.49
CA ILE A 200 -18.02 -1.26 -17.45
C ILE A 200 -17.74 -0.06 -18.33
N SER A 201 -17.40 1.09 -17.72
CA SER A 201 -17.25 2.35 -18.44
C SER A 201 -16.07 2.37 -19.41
N GLU A 202 -14.95 1.69 -19.06
CA GLU A 202 -13.75 1.67 -19.88
C GLU A 202 -13.57 0.39 -20.70
N HIS A 203 -14.03 -0.74 -20.19
CA HIS A 203 -13.77 -2.06 -20.80
C HIS A 203 -15.05 -2.76 -21.28
N ASN A 204 -16.21 -2.18 -21.03
CA ASN A 204 -17.52 -2.80 -21.32
C ASN A 204 -17.62 -4.23 -20.75
N ALA A 205 -16.95 -4.46 -19.60
CA ALA A 205 -16.91 -5.74 -18.92
C ALA A 205 -17.87 -5.70 -17.73
N SER A 206 -19.00 -6.39 -17.85
CA SER A 206 -19.90 -6.60 -16.72
C SER A 206 -19.39 -7.71 -15.81
N THR A 207 -19.73 -7.63 -14.54
CA THR A 207 -19.58 -8.73 -13.58
C THR A 207 -20.95 -9.25 -13.22
N ASP A 208 -21.07 -10.54 -12.87
CA ASP A 208 -22.35 -11.14 -12.43
C ASP A 208 -23.00 -10.37 -11.29
N THR A 209 -22.20 -9.77 -10.41
CA THR A 209 -22.68 -8.90 -9.33
C THR A 209 -23.34 -7.63 -9.88
N HIS A 210 -22.78 -7.05 -10.94
CA HIS A 210 -23.35 -5.86 -11.56
C HIS A 210 -24.65 -6.20 -12.30
N GLU A 211 -24.66 -7.29 -13.05
CA GLU A 211 -25.87 -7.78 -13.74
C GLU A 211 -27.00 -8.07 -12.76
N LEU A 212 -26.66 -8.70 -11.62
CA LEU A 212 -27.63 -8.91 -10.55
C LEU A 212 -28.20 -7.59 -10.02
N LEU A 213 -27.33 -6.62 -9.72
CA LEU A 213 -27.73 -5.30 -9.22
C LEU A 213 -28.58 -4.52 -10.24
N GLU A 214 -28.24 -4.60 -11.53
CA GLU A 214 -29.01 -3.97 -12.60
C GLU A 214 -30.40 -4.56 -12.69
N VAL A 215 -30.54 -5.89 -12.70
CA VAL A 215 -31.83 -6.58 -12.71
C VAL A 215 -32.67 -6.18 -11.49
N LEU A 216 -32.12 -6.25 -10.28
CA LEU A 216 -32.83 -5.89 -9.06
C LEU A 216 -33.26 -4.42 -9.05
N THR A 217 -32.39 -3.51 -9.51
CA THR A 217 -32.70 -2.08 -9.56
C THR A 217 -33.79 -1.78 -10.59
N LYS A 218 -33.76 -2.44 -11.75
CA LYS A 218 -34.77 -2.26 -12.81
C LYS A 218 -36.11 -2.77 -12.35
N GLN A 219 -36.15 -3.94 -11.74
CA GLN A 219 -37.40 -4.52 -11.20
C GLN A 219 -37.99 -3.66 -10.08
N ALA A 220 -37.14 -3.15 -9.16
CA ALA A 220 -37.60 -2.27 -8.09
C ALA A 220 -38.17 -0.94 -8.59
N LYS A 221 -37.72 -0.44 -9.76
CA LYS A 221 -38.21 0.83 -10.34
C LYS A 221 -39.42 0.66 -11.27
N SER A 222 -39.48 -0.44 -12.01
CA SER A 222 -40.48 -0.64 -13.07
C SER A 222 -41.61 -1.60 -12.66
N GLU A 223 -41.47 -2.30 -11.52
CA GLU A 223 -42.36 -3.40 -11.11
C GLU A 223 -42.49 -4.50 -12.19
N ASP A 224 -41.51 -4.57 -13.11
CA ASP A 224 -41.46 -5.58 -14.18
C ASP A 224 -40.45 -6.69 -13.79
N TYR A 225 -40.98 -7.84 -13.45
CA TYR A 225 -40.27 -9.03 -13.00
C TYR A 225 -40.02 -10.05 -14.12
N SER A 226 -40.16 -9.66 -15.39
CA SER A 226 -39.94 -10.55 -16.53
C SER A 226 -38.49 -10.97 -16.73
N ASN A 227 -37.54 -10.12 -16.32
CA ASN A 227 -36.10 -10.41 -16.41
C ASN A 227 -35.65 -11.25 -15.21
N ARG A 228 -34.89 -12.32 -15.46
CA ARG A 228 -34.30 -13.16 -14.43
C ARG A 228 -32.93 -12.66 -14.03
N ALA A 229 -32.57 -12.78 -12.75
CA ALA A 229 -31.23 -12.53 -12.25
C ALA A 229 -30.22 -13.59 -12.76
N PRO A 230 -28.92 -13.28 -12.89
CA PRO A 230 -27.90 -14.25 -13.26
C PRO A 230 -27.93 -15.50 -12.38
N GLN A 231 -27.62 -16.68 -12.94
CA GLN A 231 -27.75 -17.96 -12.26
C GLN A 231 -26.44 -18.81 -12.35
N ASP A 232 -25.27 -18.16 -12.43
CA ASP A 232 -24.00 -18.89 -12.44
C ASP A 232 -23.76 -19.57 -11.07
N PRO A 233 -23.72 -20.92 -11.00
CA PRO A 233 -23.54 -21.63 -9.75
C PRO A 233 -22.14 -21.51 -9.16
N PHE A 234 -21.19 -20.97 -9.92
CA PHE A 234 -19.79 -20.79 -9.50
C PHE A 234 -19.49 -19.39 -8.94
N THR A 235 -20.47 -18.48 -8.92
CA THR A 235 -20.31 -17.14 -8.36
C THR A 235 -21.32 -16.88 -7.24
N ASP A 236 -20.93 -16.11 -6.23
CA ASP A 236 -21.81 -15.75 -5.11
C ASP A 236 -23.06 -14.99 -5.61
N SER A 237 -22.89 -14.10 -6.57
CA SER A 237 -23.98 -13.35 -7.21
C SER A 237 -24.94 -14.25 -7.98
N GLY A 238 -24.45 -15.26 -8.66
CA GLY A 238 -25.28 -16.23 -9.37
C GLY A 238 -26.05 -17.15 -8.42
N ILE A 239 -25.44 -17.55 -7.29
CA ILE A 239 -26.15 -18.29 -6.23
C ILE A 239 -27.28 -17.43 -5.63
N ILE A 240 -27.00 -16.15 -5.33
CA ILE A 240 -27.99 -15.20 -4.82
C ILE A 240 -29.10 -14.99 -5.88
N GLY A 241 -28.72 -14.79 -7.14
CA GLY A 241 -29.66 -14.62 -8.27
C GLY A 241 -30.57 -15.83 -8.46
N THR A 242 -30.04 -17.03 -8.30
CA THR A 242 -30.83 -18.27 -8.33
C THR A 242 -31.89 -18.28 -7.23
N GLN A 243 -31.52 -17.99 -5.99
CA GLN A 243 -32.47 -17.91 -4.87
C GLN A 243 -33.49 -16.79 -5.06
N TYR A 244 -33.08 -15.65 -5.56
CA TYR A 244 -33.94 -14.54 -5.87
C TYR A 244 -34.99 -14.94 -6.92
N ASN A 245 -34.59 -15.59 -8.01
CA ASN A 245 -35.51 -16.05 -9.07
C ASN A 245 -36.50 -17.10 -8.61
N VAL A 246 -36.27 -17.80 -7.51
CA VAL A 246 -37.21 -18.75 -6.90
C VAL A 246 -38.29 -17.98 -6.08
N LEU A 247 -37.96 -16.82 -5.54
CA LEU A 247 -38.86 -16.00 -4.73
C LEU A 247 -39.82 -15.17 -5.59
N MET A 248 -39.46 -14.90 -6.84
CA MET A 248 -40.22 -14.11 -7.81
C MET A 248 -41.03 -15.01 -8.73
#